data_2987e235d83d186e5cace7bc988b7386
#
_entry.id   2987e235d83d186e5cace7bc988b7386
#
_cell.length_a   1.000
_cell.length_b   1.000
_cell.length_c   1.000
_cell.angle_alpha   90.00
_cell.angle_beta   90.00
_cell.angle_gamma   90.00
#
_symmetry.space_group_name_H-M   'P 1'
#
loop_
_entity.id
_entity.type
_entity.pdbx_description
1 polymer ?
#
loop_
_entity_poly.entity_id
_entity_poly.type
_entity_poly.pdbx_seq_one_letter_code
_entity_poly.pdbx_strand_id
1 'polypeptide(L)'
;KKRGYVFISVPSGYEVSSTGVLPDFHKKIKRDELEVVQVDFNLNPVSGQDQHIMYVLGDLHLAGRNDDLKQFDMFAEDLNEQIKDNQSRRQYIMTLGDMTWEIYWNSYNFSSYLKTMNYSFENIQVFHTIGNHDHDVDAEGDFNTVLEYFDYVGPNYYSFNIGKVHYVILDDILCKNTGAGTSESRKYADEVDEEQLEWLKADLGYVDPSMTVVVASHAPMY
;
A
#
# COMPACT_ATOMS: atom_id res chain seq x y z
N LYS A 1 -19.66 -12.93 -8.34
CA LYS A 1 -19.35 -11.56 -8.81
C LYS A 1 -17.86 -11.36 -8.66
N LYS A 2 -17.14 -11.13 -9.76
CA LYS A 2 -15.70 -10.80 -9.69
C LYS A 2 -15.58 -9.35 -9.20
N ARG A 3 -14.83 -9.14 -8.14
CA ARG A 3 -14.37 -7.82 -7.69
C ARG A 3 -13.00 -7.57 -8.32
N GLY A 4 -12.68 -6.33 -8.61
CA GLY A 4 -11.38 -5.96 -9.12
C GLY A 4 -11.12 -4.47 -8.94
N TYR A 5 -9.90 -4.08 -9.24
CA TYR A 5 -9.49 -2.69 -9.31
C TYR A 5 -9.13 -2.31 -10.75
N VAL A 6 -9.34 -1.05 -11.07
CA VAL A 6 -8.62 -0.37 -12.11
C VAL A 6 -7.71 0.64 -11.42
N PHE A 7 -6.44 0.62 -11.71
CA PHE A 7 -5.48 1.60 -11.20
C PHE A 7 -4.63 2.17 -12.33
N ILE A 8 -4.02 3.32 -12.09
CA ILE A 8 -3.09 3.96 -13.01
C ILE A 8 -1.71 4.03 -12.35
N SER A 9 -0.65 3.79 -13.14
CA SER A 9 0.69 4.20 -12.75
C SER A 9 0.77 5.72 -12.92
N VAL A 10 0.69 6.46 -11.80
CA VAL A 10 0.72 7.93 -11.84
C VAL A 10 1.98 8.39 -12.53
N PRO A 11 1.91 9.21 -13.60
CA PRO A 11 3.10 9.64 -14.33
C PRO A 11 3.88 10.71 -13.57
N SER A 12 5.19 10.79 -13.83
CA SER A 12 6.05 11.86 -13.30
C SER A 12 5.49 13.25 -13.66
N GLY A 13 5.62 14.20 -12.75
CA GLY A 13 5.10 15.55 -12.91
C GLY A 13 3.62 15.69 -12.57
N TYR A 14 2.99 14.63 -12.09
CA TYR A 14 1.60 14.62 -11.63
C TYR A 14 1.44 13.98 -10.25
N GLU A 15 0.39 14.38 -9.57
CA GLU A 15 -0.14 13.73 -8.37
C GLU A 15 -1.64 13.51 -8.52
N VAL A 16 -2.15 12.48 -7.88
CA VAL A 16 -3.59 12.27 -7.68
C VAL A 16 -4.05 12.97 -6.40
N SER A 17 -5.35 13.23 -6.28
CA SER A 17 -5.95 13.64 -5.01
C SER A 17 -5.80 12.52 -3.98
N SER A 18 -6.07 12.83 -2.72
CA SER A 18 -6.04 11.85 -1.63
C SER A 18 -7.34 11.85 -0.85
N THR A 19 -7.72 10.68 -0.38
CA THR A 19 -8.75 10.50 0.63
C THR A 19 -8.06 10.21 1.97
N GLY A 20 -7.89 11.25 2.79
CA GLY A 20 -6.97 11.19 3.92
C GLY A 20 -5.53 11.01 3.43
N VAL A 21 -4.82 10.00 3.97
CA VAL A 21 -3.45 9.67 3.53
C VAL A 21 -3.39 8.81 2.27
N LEU A 22 -4.51 8.21 1.85
CA LEU A 22 -4.55 7.31 0.68
C LEU A 22 -4.61 8.10 -0.63
N PRO A 23 -3.65 7.93 -1.56
CA PRO A 23 -3.73 8.52 -2.89
C PRO A 23 -4.78 7.83 -3.76
N ASP A 24 -5.58 8.62 -4.50
CA ASP A 24 -6.75 8.16 -5.28
C ASP A 24 -6.38 7.64 -6.69
N PHE A 25 -5.33 6.81 -6.78
CA PHE A 25 -4.84 6.26 -8.06
C PHE A 25 -5.58 5.00 -8.53
N HIS A 26 -6.50 4.49 -7.74
CA HIS A 26 -7.26 3.26 -8.02
C HIS A 26 -8.76 3.45 -7.79
N LYS A 27 -9.55 2.63 -8.48
CA LYS A 27 -11.01 2.59 -8.34
C LYS A 27 -11.48 1.15 -8.28
N LYS A 28 -12.34 0.83 -7.30
CA LYS A 28 -13.04 -0.45 -7.26
C LYS A 28 -14.03 -0.55 -8.39
N ILE A 29 -14.00 -1.67 -9.09
CA ILE A 29 -15.02 -2.02 -10.07
C ILE A 29 -15.80 -3.24 -9.62
N LYS A 30 -17.15 -3.12 -9.67
CA LYS A 30 -18.03 -4.27 -9.56
C LYS A 30 -18.39 -4.67 -10.99
N ARG A 31 -17.86 -5.78 -11.47
CA ARG A 31 -18.18 -6.28 -12.79
C ARG A 31 -19.61 -6.83 -12.80
N ASP A 32 -20.53 -6.13 -13.44
CA ASP A 32 -21.73 -6.72 -14.00
C ASP A 32 -21.44 -7.03 -15.48
N GLU A 33 -21.76 -8.25 -15.96
CA GLU A 33 -21.26 -8.79 -17.23
C GLU A 33 -21.73 -8.02 -18.49
N LEU A 34 -22.60 -7.03 -18.32
CA LEU A 34 -23.28 -6.31 -19.41
C LEU A 34 -23.05 -4.78 -19.42
N GLU A 35 -22.27 -4.23 -18.47
CA GLU A 35 -22.07 -2.78 -18.40
C GLU A 35 -20.63 -2.38 -18.80
N VAL A 36 -20.55 -1.36 -19.65
CA VAL A 36 -19.29 -0.60 -19.86
C VAL A 36 -19.17 0.38 -18.70
N VAL A 37 -18.12 0.22 -17.90
CA VAL A 37 -17.83 1.12 -16.79
C VAL A 37 -16.78 2.13 -17.24
N GLN A 38 -17.13 3.42 -17.22
CA GLN A 38 -16.17 4.50 -17.40
C GLN A 38 -15.50 4.79 -16.04
N VAL A 39 -14.16 4.84 -16.05
CA VAL A 39 -13.35 5.14 -14.86
C VAL A 39 -12.42 6.30 -15.20
N ASP A 40 -12.59 7.42 -14.50
CA ASP A 40 -11.79 8.62 -14.70
C ASP A 40 -10.87 8.87 -13.50
N PHE A 41 -9.64 9.32 -13.78
CA PHE A 41 -8.65 9.70 -12.78
C PHE A 41 -8.25 11.17 -12.96
N ASN A 42 -8.26 11.92 -11.86
CA ASN A 42 -7.83 13.32 -11.86
C ASN A 42 -6.33 13.40 -11.58
N LEU A 43 -5.57 13.93 -12.53
CA LEU A 43 -4.14 14.17 -12.40
C LEU A 43 -3.88 15.67 -12.23
N ASN A 44 -3.24 16.04 -11.13
CA ASN A 44 -2.86 17.42 -10.82
C ASN A 44 -1.39 17.62 -11.19
N PRO A 45 -1.07 18.55 -12.12
CA PRO A 45 0.32 18.84 -12.45
C PRO A 45 1.10 19.36 -11.23
N VAL A 46 2.29 18.82 -11.00
CA VAL A 46 3.17 19.25 -9.90
C VAL A 46 4.60 19.38 -10.37
N SER A 47 5.38 20.17 -9.64
CA SER A 47 6.81 20.37 -9.88
C SER A 47 7.63 19.95 -8.65
N GLY A 48 8.95 19.82 -8.82
CA GLY A 48 9.87 19.56 -7.71
C GLY A 48 9.97 18.11 -7.27
N GLN A 49 9.46 17.17 -8.08
CA GLN A 49 9.52 15.74 -7.75
C GLN A 49 10.91 15.11 -7.89
N ASP A 50 11.83 15.71 -8.66
CA ASP A 50 13.18 15.14 -8.89
C ASP A 50 14.04 15.04 -7.62
N GLN A 51 13.70 15.80 -6.59
CA GLN A 51 14.38 15.77 -5.31
C GLN A 51 13.41 15.49 -4.15
N HIS A 52 12.46 14.61 -4.37
CA HIS A 52 11.52 14.21 -3.34
C HIS A 52 12.18 13.41 -2.21
N ILE A 53 11.48 13.33 -1.10
CA ILE A 53 11.82 12.46 0.03
C ILE A 53 10.73 11.39 0.13
N MET A 54 11.15 10.14 0.23
CA MET A 54 10.29 9.01 0.57
C MET A 54 10.68 8.52 1.97
N TYR A 55 9.79 8.71 2.94
CA TYR A 55 9.93 8.12 4.26
C TYR A 55 9.41 6.68 4.21
N VAL A 56 10.22 5.73 4.62
CA VAL A 56 9.87 4.30 4.54
C VAL A 56 9.66 3.76 5.94
N LEU A 57 8.47 3.20 6.20
CA LEU A 57 8.05 2.68 7.49
C LEU A 57 7.79 1.17 7.36
N GLY A 58 8.51 0.35 8.11
CA GLY A 58 8.29 -1.09 8.14
C GLY A 58 7.70 -1.57 9.46
N ASP A 59 6.89 -2.62 9.42
CA ASP A 59 6.47 -3.41 10.58
C ASP A 59 5.87 -2.57 11.72
N LEU A 60 4.88 -1.75 11.42
CA LEU A 60 4.26 -0.87 12.42
C LEU A 60 3.51 -1.66 13.50
N HIS A 61 2.89 -2.77 13.13
CA HIS A 61 2.19 -3.70 14.03
C HIS A 61 1.26 -3.03 15.04
N LEU A 62 0.52 -2.01 14.62
CA LEU A 62 -0.38 -1.28 15.51
C LEU A 62 -1.55 -2.17 15.96
N ALA A 63 -1.82 -2.19 17.25
CA ALA A 63 -2.85 -3.07 17.82
C ALA A 63 -3.65 -2.45 18.97
N GLY A 64 -3.28 -1.28 19.48
CA GLY A 64 -3.87 -0.67 20.66
C GLY A 64 -3.51 -1.41 21.95
N ARG A 65 -2.35 -2.05 22.02
CA ARG A 65 -1.85 -2.82 23.16
C ARG A 65 -0.53 -2.23 23.68
N ASN A 66 -0.25 -2.44 24.97
CA ASN A 66 1.06 -2.16 25.59
C ASN A 66 1.67 -0.79 25.23
N ASP A 67 0.85 0.25 25.15
CA ASP A 67 1.26 1.61 24.76
C ASP A 67 1.78 1.76 23.30
N ASP A 68 1.57 0.78 22.42
CA ASP A 68 2.04 0.85 21.01
C ASP A 68 1.51 2.08 20.29
N LEU A 69 0.25 2.47 20.44
CA LEU A 69 -0.31 3.69 19.86
C LEU A 69 0.36 4.95 20.41
N LYS A 70 0.69 4.97 21.70
CA LYS A 70 1.42 6.09 22.31
C LYS A 70 2.85 6.19 21.78
N GLN A 71 3.50 5.04 21.59
CA GLN A 71 4.84 5.00 20.98
C GLN A 71 4.79 5.46 19.53
N PHE A 72 3.74 5.07 18.80
CA PHE A 72 3.51 5.53 17.43
C PHE A 72 3.25 7.04 17.38
N ASP A 73 2.46 7.60 18.30
CA ASP A 73 2.22 9.04 18.36
C ASP A 73 3.54 9.82 18.55
N MET A 74 4.42 9.37 19.44
CA MET A 74 5.74 9.98 19.65
C MET A 74 6.61 9.88 18.38
N PHE A 75 6.63 8.73 17.72
CA PHE A 75 7.31 8.56 16.44
C PHE A 75 6.75 9.49 15.37
N ALA A 76 5.43 9.61 15.27
CA ALA A 76 4.77 10.48 14.31
C ALA A 76 5.06 11.96 14.56
N GLU A 77 5.18 12.39 15.84
CA GLU A 77 5.62 13.74 16.20
C GLU A 77 7.03 14.02 15.66
N ASP A 78 8.00 13.10 15.91
CA ASP A 78 9.38 13.22 15.43
C ASP A 78 9.45 13.25 13.90
N LEU A 79 8.67 12.39 13.23
CA LEU A 79 8.61 12.38 11.77
C LEU A 79 8.00 13.66 11.21
N ASN A 80 6.95 14.21 11.84
CA ASN A 80 6.34 15.47 11.43
C ASN A 80 7.28 16.66 11.58
N GLU A 81 8.18 16.65 12.57
CA GLU A 81 9.24 17.67 12.67
C GLU A 81 10.19 17.58 11.45
N GLN A 82 10.60 16.37 11.07
CA GLN A 82 11.45 16.16 9.87
C GLN A 82 10.73 16.60 8.60
N ILE A 83 9.43 16.28 8.46
CA ILE A 83 8.60 16.71 7.33
C ILE A 83 8.55 18.23 7.26
N LYS A 84 8.37 18.89 8.39
CA LYS A 84 8.36 20.36 8.51
C LYS A 84 9.69 20.99 8.13
N ASP A 85 10.81 20.40 8.53
CA ASP A 85 12.14 20.90 8.24
C ASP A 85 12.50 20.76 6.74
N ASN A 86 11.81 19.89 6.01
CA ASN A 86 12.04 19.60 4.60
C ASN A 86 10.93 20.10 3.66
N GLN A 87 10.14 21.10 4.06
CA GLN A 87 8.99 21.61 3.28
C GLN A 87 9.33 22.14 1.87
N SER A 88 10.59 22.44 1.59
CA SER A 88 11.04 22.83 0.25
C SER A 88 11.04 21.68 -0.77
N ARG A 89 10.89 20.44 -0.31
CA ARG A 89 10.87 19.22 -1.11
C ARG A 89 9.48 18.58 -1.10
N ARG A 90 9.14 17.87 -2.17
CA ARG A 90 8.00 16.95 -2.16
C ARG A 90 8.28 15.78 -1.23
N GLN A 91 7.30 15.39 -0.45
CA GLN A 91 7.47 14.37 0.58
C GLN A 91 6.33 13.38 0.54
N TYR A 92 6.66 12.12 0.72
CA TYR A 92 5.74 10.99 0.66
C TYR A 92 6.13 9.98 1.74
N ILE A 93 5.20 9.15 2.13
CA ILE A 93 5.44 8.01 3.02
C ILE A 93 5.15 6.72 2.25
N MET A 94 5.91 5.67 2.52
CA MET A 94 5.66 4.31 2.05
C MET A 94 5.74 3.35 3.23
N THR A 95 4.77 2.46 3.38
CA THR A 95 4.84 1.38 4.35
C THR A 95 5.31 0.09 3.70
N LEU A 96 6.02 -0.76 4.43
CA LEU A 96 6.52 -2.05 3.96
C LEU A 96 5.74 -3.24 4.52
N GLY A 97 4.44 -3.09 4.73
CA GLY A 97 3.59 -4.14 5.27
C GLY A 97 3.53 -4.19 6.79
N ASP A 98 2.76 -5.15 7.29
CA ASP A 98 2.50 -5.38 8.72
C ASP A 98 2.05 -4.10 9.43
N MET A 99 1.02 -3.46 8.85
CA MET A 99 0.45 -2.20 9.35
C MET A 99 -0.25 -2.40 10.68
N THR A 100 -0.95 -3.54 10.81
CA THR A 100 -1.61 -3.95 12.06
C THR A 100 -0.97 -5.22 12.59
N TRP A 101 -1.14 -5.48 13.91
CA TRP A 101 -0.60 -6.73 14.48
C TRP A 101 -1.38 -7.95 13.98
N GLU A 102 -2.71 -7.90 14.09
CA GLU A 102 -3.62 -8.96 13.66
C GLU A 102 -5.01 -8.35 13.48
N ILE A 103 -5.41 -8.09 12.27
CA ILE A 103 -6.68 -7.42 11.98
C ILE A 103 -7.91 -8.22 12.43
N TYR A 104 -7.79 -9.56 12.50
CA TYR A 104 -8.90 -10.47 12.80
C TYR A 104 -8.98 -10.90 14.27
N TRP A 105 -7.91 -10.71 15.04
CA TRP A 105 -7.83 -11.20 16.43
C TRP A 105 -7.94 -10.11 17.48
N ASN A 106 -7.94 -8.88 17.07
CA ASN A 106 -8.13 -7.74 17.96
C ASN A 106 -9.04 -6.69 17.33
N SER A 107 -9.45 -5.70 18.09
CA SER A 107 -10.37 -4.65 17.63
C SER A 107 -9.69 -3.57 16.78
N TYR A 108 -8.38 -3.63 16.56
CA TYR A 108 -7.62 -2.66 15.80
C TYR A 108 -7.43 -3.14 14.37
N ASN A 109 -8.36 -2.81 13.51
CA ASN A 109 -8.42 -3.20 12.10
C ASN A 109 -7.94 -2.07 11.17
N PHE A 110 -7.99 -2.28 9.85
CA PHE A 110 -7.59 -1.28 8.85
C PHE A 110 -8.34 0.05 8.99
N SER A 111 -9.61 0.05 9.36
CA SER A 111 -10.33 1.30 9.64
C SER A 111 -9.71 2.07 10.80
N SER A 112 -9.28 1.38 11.86
CA SER A 112 -8.60 1.98 13.01
C SER A 112 -7.22 2.48 12.63
N TYR A 113 -6.46 1.68 11.88
CA TYR A 113 -5.16 2.04 11.33
C TYR A 113 -5.23 3.32 10.48
N LEU A 114 -6.14 3.37 9.52
CA LEU A 114 -6.30 4.54 8.65
C LEU A 114 -6.72 5.79 9.42
N LYS A 115 -7.53 5.65 10.48
CA LYS A 115 -7.84 6.79 11.37
C LYS A 115 -6.59 7.32 12.07
N THR A 116 -5.75 6.41 12.58
CA THR A 116 -4.48 6.78 13.21
C THR A 116 -3.57 7.47 12.20
N MET A 117 -3.37 6.90 11.01
CA MET A 117 -2.53 7.49 9.97
C MET A 117 -3.04 8.87 9.52
N ASN A 118 -4.35 9.01 9.31
CA ASN A 118 -4.97 10.28 8.92
C ASN A 118 -4.84 11.36 10.00
N TYR A 119 -4.85 10.96 11.27
CA TYR A 119 -4.63 11.88 12.40
C TYR A 119 -3.17 12.28 12.52
N SER A 120 -2.25 11.32 12.33
CA SER A 120 -0.82 11.54 12.53
C SER A 120 -0.15 12.25 11.35
N PHE A 121 -0.62 12.07 10.13
CA PHE A 121 0.03 12.55 8.91
C PHE A 121 -0.96 13.31 8.02
N GLU A 122 -1.15 14.60 8.29
CA GLU A 122 -1.99 15.45 7.46
C GLU A 122 -1.28 15.86 6.17
N ASN A 123 -2.02 15.85 5.04
CA ASN A 123 -1.58 16.37 3.74
C ASN A 123 -0.32 15.70 3.15
N ILE A 124 -0.03 14.46 3.53
CA ILE A 124 1.02 13.64 2.93
C ILE A 124 0.42 12.34 2.39
N GLN A 125 0.85 11.92 1.21
CA GLN A 125 0.41 10.67 0.60
C GLN A 125 1.18 9.49 1.18
N VAL A 126 0.46 8.44 1.56
CA VAL A 126 1.04 7.18 2.06
C VAL A 126 0.74 6.07 1.07
N PHE A 127 1.79 5.51 0.49
CA PHE A 127 1.73 4.33 -0.37
C PHE A 127 1.93 3.09 0.48
N HIS A 128 1.03 2.11 0.36
CA HIS A 128 1.02 0.96 1.25
C HIS A 128 1.48 -0.31 0.54
N THR A 129 2.37 -1.07 1.19
CA THR A 129 2.66 -2.46 0.87
C THR A 129 1.90 -3.34 1.85
N ILE A 130 1.43 -4.49 1.42
CA ILE A 130 0.78 -5.48 2.29
C ILE A 130 1.84 -6.39 2.92
N GLY A 131 1.65 -6.80 4.19
CA GLY A 131 2.49 -7.76 4.88
C GLY A 131 1.71 -9.00 5.32
N ASN A 132 2.39 -9.96 5.90
CA ASN A 132 1.76 -11.24 6.27
C ASN A 132 0.74 -11.11 7.41
N HIS A 133 0.84 -10.11 8.28
CA HIS A 133 -0.17 -9.80 9.31
C HIS A 133 -1.37 -9.03 8.76
N ASP A 134 -1.28 -8.49 7.56
CA ASP A 134 -2.36 -7.77 6.89
C ASP A 134 -3.26 -8.71 6.05
N HIS A 135 -2.88 -9.98 5.88
CA HIS A 135 -3.67 -11.01 5.22
C HIS A 135 -4.68 -11.64 6.19
N ASP A 136 -5.88 -11.95 5.68
CA ASP A 136 -6.94 -12.61 6.44
C ASP A 136 -6.59 -14.07 6.74
N VAL A 137 -6.30 -14.38 8.01
CA VAL A 137 -5.99 -15.73 8.45
C VAL A 137 -7.21 -16.67 8.46
N ASP A 138 -8.43 -16.10 8.44
CA ASP A 138 -9.68 -16.85 8.42
C ASP A 138 -10.12 -17.22 7.01
N ALA A 139 -9.54 -16.59 5.99
CA ALA A 139 -9.85 -16.86 4.59
C ALA A 139 -9.04 -18.04 4.04
N GLU A 140 -9.67 -18.78 3.11
CA GLU A 140 -9.01 -19.89 2.40
C GLU A 140 -8.45 -19.41 1.06
N GLY A 141 -7.17 -19.70 0.83
CA GLY A 141 -6.45 -19.39 -0.40
C GLY A 141 -6.06 -17.92 -0.53
N ASP A 142 -5.08 -17.66 -1.35
CA ASP A 142 -4.37 -16.39 -1.44
C ASP A 142 -5.29 -15.19 -1.74
N PHE A 143 -6.00 -15.22 -2.84
CA PHE A 143 -6.88 -14.12 -3.26
C PHE A 143 -7.91 -13.68 -2.21
N ASN A 144 -8.43 -14.62 -1.42
CA ASN A 144 -9.45 -14.27 -0.42
C ASN A 144 -8.85 -13.56 0.80
N THR A 145 -7.56 -13.78 1.06
CA THR A 145 -6.88 -13.20 2.23
C THR A 145 -6.64 -11.70 2.09
N VAL A 146 -6.64 -11.16 0.87
CA VAL A 146 -6.41 -9.73 0.60
C VAL A 146 -7.70 -8.92 0.44
N LEU A 147 -8.88 -9.52 0.56
CA LEU A 147 -10.15 -8.84 0.27
C LEU A 147 -10.44 -7.67 1.21
N GLU A 148 -10.06 -7.76 2.48
CA GLU A 148 -10.26 -6.67 3.43
C GLU A 148 -9.24 -5.55 3.17
N TYR A 149 -7.98 -5.88 2.87
CA TYR A 149 -7.00 -4.90 2.41
C TYR A 149 -7.53 -4.14 1.18
N PHE A 150 -8.08 -4.84 0.20
CA PHE A 150 -8.75 -4.23 -0.96
C PHE A 150 -9.91 -3.33 -0.56
N ASP A 151 -10.63 -3.64 0.50
CA ASP A 151 -11.79 -2.86 0.90
C ASP A 151 -11.42 -1.54 1.59
N TYR A 152 -10.30 -1.47 2.26
CA TYR A 152 -9.87 -0.32 3.04
C TYR A 152 -8.69 0.44 2.46
N VAL A 153 -7.69 -0.26 1.92
CA VAL A 153 -6.41 0.33 1.51
C VAL A 153 -6.31 0.47 -0.01
N GLY A 154 -6.44 -0.61 -0.75
CA GLY A 154 -6.36 -0.59 -2.22
C GLY A 154 -5.75 -1.84 -2.82
N PRO A 155 -5.21 -1.76 -4.06
CA PRO A 155 -4.55 -2.89 -4.70
C PRO A 155 -3.33 -3.33 -3.90
N ASN A 156 -3.09 -4.65 -3.83
CA ASN A 156 -1.97 -5.23 -3.12
C ASN A 156 -0.65 -5.16 -3.91
N TYR A 157 -0.72 -4.93 -5.23
CA TYR A 157 0.44 -4.60 -6.06
C TYR A 157 0.10 -3.51 -7.07
N TYR A 158 1.04 -2.60 -7.33
CA TYR A 158 0.88 -1.46 -8.23
C TYR A 158 2.19 -0.74 -8.45
N SER A 159 2.20 0.25 -9.35
CA SER A 159 3.35 1.12 -9.59
C SER A 159 2.95 2.60 -9.66
N PHE A 160 3.92 3.49 -9.48
CA PHE A 160 3.76 4.93 -9.64
C PHE A 160 5.11 5.60 -9.89
N ASN A 161 5.09 6.82 -10.43
CA ASN A 161 6.29 7.58 -10.69
C ASN A 161 6.33 8.86 -9.87
N ILE A 162 7.50 9.16 -9.31
CA ILE A 162 7.79 10.44 -8.68
C ILE A 162 9.13 10.95 -9.23
N GLY A 163 9.08 12.02 -10.02
CA GLY A 163 10.27 12.54 -10.69
C GLY A 163 10.94 11.49 -11.57
N LYS A 164 12.19 11.16 -11.30
CA LYS A 164 12.98 10.16 -12.05
C LYS A 164 12.99 8.78 -11.41
N VAL A 165 12.07 8.50 -10.51
CA VAL A 165 11.98 7.22 -9.84
C VAL A 165 10.65 6.55 -10.17
N HIS A 166 10.73 5.32 -10.63
CA HIS A 166 9.61 4.41 -10.79
C HIS A 166 9.54 3.50 -9.57
N TYR A 167 8.46 3.60 -8.82
CA TYR A 167 8.20 2.77 -7.64
C TYR A 167 7.28 1.62 -8.01
N VAL A 168 7.64 0.43 -7.58
CA VAL A 168 6.85 -0.80 -7.73
C VAL A 168 6.57 -1.33 -6.34
N ILE A 169 5.32 -1.58 -6.03
CA ILE A 169 4.87 -2.26 -4.82
C ILE A 169 4.45 -3.67 -5.21
N LEU A 170 4.97 -4.66 -4.52
CA LEU A 170 4.62 -6.07 -4.71
C LEU A 170 4.05 -6.67 -3.44
N ASP A 171 3.11 -7.59 -3.62
CA ASP A 171 2.67 -8.52 -2.60
C ASP A 171 3.50 -9.80 -2.74
N ASP A 172 4.44 -9.99 -1.85
CA ASP A 172 5.35 -11.14 -1.84
C ASP A 172 4.98 -12.19 -0.78
N ILE A 173 3.73 -12.13 -0.30
CA ILE A 173 3.17 -13.09 0.66
C ILE A 173 2.14 -13.99 -0.01
N LEU A 174 2.58 -15.11 -0.54
CA LEU A 174 1.69 -16.10 -1.15
C LEU A 174 1.03 -16.95 -0.06
N CYS A 175 -0.21 -16.63 0.29
CA CYS A 175 -0.95 -17.28 1.34
C CYS A 175 -1.45 -18.68 0.95
N LYS A 176 -1.23 -19.63 1.84
CA LYS A 176 -1.66 -21.05 1.71
C LYS A 176 -2.61 -21.44 2.86
N ASN A 177 -3.39 -20.49 3.36
CA ASN A 177 -4.31 -20.68 4.47
C ASN A 177 -5.40 -21.68 4.14
N THR A 178 -5.85 -22.40 5.15
CA THR A 178 -6.95 -23.39 5.06
C THR A 178 -8.26 -22.86 5.62
N GLY A 179 -8.34 -21.59 5.99
CA GLY A 179 -9.53 -21.00 6.59
C GLY A 179 -9.81 -21.40 8.05
N ALA A 180 -8.81 -21.88 8.78
CA ALA A 180 -9.02 -22.41 10.14
C ALA A 180 -9.04 -21.34 11.26
N GLY A 181 -8.81 -20.07 10.94
CA GLY A 181 -8.96 -18.95 11.90
C GLY A 181 -8.03 -18.97 13.11
N THR A 182 -6.83 -19.56 13.00
CA THR A 182 -5.85 -19.63 14.08
C THR A 182 -4.47 -19.24 13.58
N SER A 183 -3.56 -18.82 14.50
CA SER A 183 -2.17 -18.59 14.14
C SER A 183 -1.49 -19.79 13.50
N GLU A 184 -1.94 -21.00 13.86
CA GLU A 184 -1.47 -22.24 13.27
C GLU A 184 -1.95 -22.44 11.83
N SER A 185 -3.04 -21.77 11.43
CA SER A 185 -3.56 -21.81 10.07
C SER A 185 -2.86 -20.81 9.15
N ARG A 186 -2.14 -19.82 9.69
CA ARG A 186 -1.35 -18.91 8.89
C ARG A 186 -0.21 -19.65 8.20
N LYS A 187 -0.39 -19.89 6.91
CA LYS A 187 0.60 -20.55 6.06
C LYS A 187 0.80 -19.68 4.84
N TYR A 188 2.03 -19.28 4.61
CA TYR A 188 2.43 -18.51 3.43
C TYR A 188 3.84 -18.91 2.99
N ALA A 189 4.20 -18.50 1.79
CA ALA A 189 5.56 -18.49 1.31
C ALA A 189 5.92 -17.04 0.95
N ASP A 190 7.17 -16.67 1.12
CA ASP A 190 7.75 -15.42 0.68
C ASP A 190 7.98 -15.53 -0.83
N GLU A 191 6.94 -15.29 -1.60
CA GLU A 191 6.88 -15.60 -3.03
C GLU A 191 5.92 -14.65 -3.73
N VAL A 192 6.34 -14.10 -4.87
CA VAL A 192 5.49 -13.31 -5.76
C VAL A 192 4.80 -14.26 -6.73
N ASP A 193 3.48 -14.17 -6.88
CA ASP A 193 2.73 -15.03 -7.78
C ASP A 193 3.01 -14.73 -9.26
N GLU A 194 2.66 -15.70 -10.14
CA GLU A 194 2.93 -15.60 -11.57
C GLU A 194 2.16 -14.45 -12.24
N GLU A 195 0.94 -14.13 -11.79
CA GLU A 195 0.13 -13.02 -12.32
C GLU A 195 0.80 -11.67 -12.05
N GLN A 196 1.33 -11.47 -10.84
CA GLN A 196 2.11 -10.27 -10.51
C GLN A 196 3.41 -10.19 -11.32
N LEU A 197 4.12 -11.30 -11.51
CA LEU A 197 5.35 -11.33 -12.30
C LEU A 197 5.08 -10.97 -13.77
N GLU A 198 3.98 -11.44 -14.36
CA GLU A 198 3.58 -11.06 -15.71
C GLU A 198 3.21 -9.58 -15.77
N TRP A 199 2.45 -9.07 -14.80
CA TRP A 199 2.14 -7.66 -14.69
C TRP A 199 3.41 -6.81 -14.55
N LEU A 200 4.31 -7.17 -13.63
CA LEU A 200 5.57 -6.46 -13.40
C LEU A 200 6.42 -6.38 -14.68
N LYS A 201 6.52 -7.47 -15.41
CA LYS A 201 7.24 -7.51 -16.70
C LYS A 201 6.62 -6.56 -17.73
N ALA A 202 5.29 -6.48 -17.77
CA ALA A 202 4.60 -5.56 -18.65
C ALA A 202 4.79 -4.10 -18.20
N ASP A 203 4.66 -3.81 -16.92
CA ASP A 203 4.84 -2.49 -16.32
C ASP A 203 6.26 -1.95 -16.60
N LEU A 204 7.29 -2.73 -16.28
CA LEU A 204 8.69 -2.36 -16.54
C LEU A 204 9.00 -2.16 -18.03
N GLY A 205 8.24 -2.79 -18.92
CA GLY A 205 8.34 -2.58 -20.37
C GLY A 205 7.98 -1.16 -20.83
N TYR A 206 7.26 -0.40 -20.02
CA TYR A 206 6.89 1.00 -20.29
C TYR A 206 7.79 2.01 -19.56
N VAL A 207 8.67 1.57 -18.67
CA VAL A 207 9.54 2.45 -17.90
C VAL A 207 10.71 2.93 -18.75
N ASP A 208 10.96 4.24 -18.75
CA ASP A 208 12.12 4.79 -19.43
C ASP A 208 13.41 4.24 -18.80
N PRO A 209 14.37 3.72 -19.59
CA PRO A 209 15.62 3.14 -19.08
C PRO A 209 16.49 4.10 -18.27
N SER A 210 16.25 5.40 -18.33
CA SER A 210 16.95 6.42 -17.51
C SER A 210 16.37 6.57 -16.10
N MET A 211 15.20 5.98 -15.83
CA MET A 211 14.59 6.04 -14.50
C MET A 211 15.26 5.05 -13.53
N THR A 212 15.34 5.46 -12.28
CA THR A 212 15.66 4.54 -11.19
C THR A 212 14.40 3.73 -10.87
N VAL A 213 14.51 2.41 -10.77
CA VAL A 213 13.42 1.54 -10.30
C VAL A 213 13.67 1.19 -8.84
N VAL A 214 12.65 1.42 -8.03
CA VAL A 214 12.61 1.01 -6.62
C VAL A 214 11.49 0.00 -6.46
N VAL A 215 11.83 -1.20 -6.02
CA VAL A 215 10.86 -2.26 -5.71
C VAL A 215 10.71 -2.36 -4.20
N ALA A 216 9.48 -2.31 -3.73
CA ALA A 216 9.12 -2.46 -2.33
C ALA A 216 8.25 -3.70 -2.14
N SER A 217 8.61 -4.51 -1.17
CA SER A 217 7.88 -5.69 -0.72
C SER A 217 8.04 -5.83 0.79
N HIS A 218 7.28 -6.73 1.40
CA HIS A 218 7.33 -6.94 2.85
C HIS A 218 8.48 -7.89 3.22
N ALA A 219 8.52 -9.09 2.66
CA ALA A 219 9.59 -10.04 2.92
C ALA A 219 10.88 -9.65 2.17
N PRO A 220 12.07 -9.93 2.73
CA PRO A 220 13.34 -9.67 2.05
C PRO A 220 13.48 -10.53 0.78
N MET A 221 13.77 -9.89 -0.33
CA MET A 221 14.11 -10.60 -1.58
C MET A 221 15.62 -10.95 -1.58
N TYR A 222 15.93 -12.23 -1.79
CA TYR A 222 17.31 -12.73 -1.85
C TYR A 222 17.66 -13.24 -3.25
#